data_625bac779c0852734e6e635690286c82
#
_entry.id   625bac779c0852734e6e635690286c82
#
_cell.length_a   1.000
_cell.length_b   1.000
_cell.length_c   1.000
_cell.angle_alpha   90.00
_cell.angle_beta   90.00
_cell.angle_gamma   90.00
#
_symmetry.space_group_name_H-M   'P 1'
#
loop_
_entity.id
_entity.type
_entity.pdbx_description
1 polymer ?
#
loop_
_entity_poly.entity_id
_entity_poly.type
_entity_poly.pdbx_seq_one_letter_code
_entity_poly.pdbx_strand_id
1 'polypeptide(L)'
;MRILKKGLKQCDLDIFEDFFGTAKQKNYTWAVYFQNVKFEKNEIRFLGDEKKATINFSAYDNVDSLNIYNAFSSLRFKEIEISEETKVVVTNISILPRKIIKDNVLIVKTMSPIVCRDHNQETKKDAYYIGTDDKFTEIIKRNLYTRLKELKGEYVKKDIEDLIIDSSQTKKIVVKHYDKTKKDKTLNYENKFNGKFLDTSVGILKLEGKSYILDYIYNAGLGSITGSGFGMLEKLK
;
A
#
# COMPACT_ATOMS: atom_id res chain seq x y z
N MET A 1 -4.75 1.14 8.42
CA MET A 1 -4.23 2.49 8.75
C MET A 1 -4.62 3.06 10.11
N ARG A 2 -5.83 2.80 10.66
CA ARG A 2 -6.20 3.31 12.00
C ARG A 2 -5.24 2.86 13.09
N ILE A 3 -4.80 1.60 13.06
CA ILE A 3 -3.85 1.04 14.03
C ILE A 3 -2.53 1.82 14.01
N LEU A 4 -1.90 1.96 12.84
CA LEU A 4 -0.64 2.71 12.70
C LEU A 4 -0.78 4.16 13.17
N LYS A 5 -1.87 4.85 12.77
CA LYS A 5 -2.13 6.23 13.22
C LYS A 5 -2.26 6.34 14.75
N LYS A 6 -2.96 5.40 15.38
CA LYS A 6 -3.10 5.36 16.82
C LYS A 6 -1.76 5.12 17.52
N GLY A 7 -0.96 4.17 17.00
CA GLY A 7 0.36 3.85 17.55
C GLY A 7 1.34 5.02 17.43
N LEU A 8 1.45 5.65 16.26
CA LEU A 8 2.33 6.81 16.07
C LEU A 8 1.93 7.98 16.99
N LYS A 9 0.64 8.31 17.08
CA LYS A 9 0.17 9.34 18.01
C LYS A 9 0.50 9.04 19.47
N GLN A 10 0.53 7.77 19.87
CA GLN A 10 0.88 7.36 21.22
C GLN A 10 2.39 7.41 21.46
N CYS A 11 3.22 7.18 20.44
CA CYS A 11 4.67 7.20 20.55
C CYS A 11 5.23 8.62 20.46
N ASP A 12 4.84 9.38 19.42
CA ASP A 12 5.41 10.67 19.10
C ASP A 12 4.50 11.43 18.14
N LEU A 13 4.09 12.64 18.52
CA LEU A 13 3.23 13.48 17.70
C LEU A 13 3.95 14.09 16.50
N ASP A 14 5.24 14.40 16.60
CA ASP A 14 6.01 14.99 15.51
C ASP A 14 6.22 13.94 14.40
N ILE A 15 6.51 12.70 14.78
CA ILE A 15 6.58 11.57 13.85
C ILE A 15 5.20 11.33 13.22
N PHE A 16 4.12 11.41 13.99
CA PHE A 16 2.77 11.28 13.43
C PHE A 16 2.48 12.37 12.39
N GLU A 17 2.85 13.63 12.65
CA GLU A 17 2.66 14.75 11.73
C GLU A 17 3.54 14.59 10.47
N ASP A 18 4.79 14.13 10.58
CA ASP A 18 5.61 13.80 9.41
C ASP A 18 4.98 12.71 8.55
N PHE A 19 4.40 11.68 9.17
CA PHE A 19 3.74 10.59 8.44
C PHE A 19 2.40 10.98 7.82
N PHE A 20 1.61 11.85 8.46
CA PHE A 20 0.20 12.06 8.08
C PHE A 20 -0.24 13.52 7.98
N GLY A 21 0.51 14.46 8.52
CA GLY A 21 0.20 15.89 8.51
C GLY A 21 0.53 16.58 7.18
N THR A 22 1.47 16.02 6.42
CA THR A 22 1.90 16.57 5.14
C THR A 22 1.48 15.70 3.96
N ALA A 23 1.42 16.29 2.76
CA ALA A 23 1.16 15.58 1.50
C ALA A 23 2.40 14.79 1.00
N LYS A 24 3.40 14.57 1.85
CA LYS A 24 4.64 13.85 1.53
C LYS A 24 4.37 12.45 0.98
N GLN A 25 5.12 12.06 -0.02
CA GLN A 25 5.08 10.72 -0.60
C GLN A 25 5.40 9.66 0.46
N LYS A 26 4.64 8.58 0.46
CA LYS A 26 4.85 7.49 1.41
C LYS A 26 5.72 6.42 0.77
N ASN A 27 6.88 6.14 1.39
CA ASN A 27 7.86 5.15 0.93
C ASN A 27 7.68 3.81 1.68
N TYR A 28 6.44 3.45 1.95
CA TYR A 28 6.06 2.19 2.58
C TYR A 28 4.78 1.63 1.97
N THR A 29 4.58 0.37 2.19
CA THR A 29 3.39 -0.39 1.75
C THR A 29 3.01 -1.43 2.78
N TRP A 30 1.81 -1.98 2.69
CA TRP A 30 1.35 -3.04 3.57
C TRP A 30 0.24 -3.87 2.93
N ALA A 31 0.09 -5.09 3.43
CA ALA A 31 -0.97 -6.01 3.05
C ALA A 31 -1.53 -6.70 4.28
N VAL A 32 -2.81 -7.07 4.23
CA VAL A 32 -3.45 -7.85 5.29
C VAL A 32 -3.78 -9.23 4.75
N TYR A 33 -3.38 -10.23 5.50
CA TYR A 33 -3.74 -11.62 5.27
C TYR A 33 -4.71 -12.08 6.36
N PHE A 34 -5.84 -12.61 5.95
CA PHE A 34 -6.84 -13.23 6.83
C PHE A 34 -6.80 -14.73 6.63
N GLN A 35 -6.72 -15.47 7.73
CA GLN A 35 -6.74 -16.93 7.71
C GLN A 35 -8.17 -17.44 7.91
N ASN A 36 -8.57 -18.43 7.10
CA ASN A 36 -9.88 -19.09 7.21
C ASN A 36 -11.05 -18.11 7.25
N VAL A 37 -11.20 -17.30 6.21
CA VAL A 37 -12.27 -16.31 6.12
C VAL A 37 -13.12 -16.52 4.88
N LYS A 38 -14.36 -16.07 4.97
CA LYS A 38 -15.25 -15.82 3.84
C LYS A 38 -15.45 -14.31 3.69
N PHE A 39 -15.15 -13.78 2.50
CA PHE A 39 -15.45 -12.39 2.17
C PHE A 39 -16.90 -12.26 1.76
N GLU A 40 -17.66 -11.48 2.50
CA GLU A 40 -19.05 -11.14 2.20
C GLU A 40 -19.15 -9.67 1.74
N LYS A 41 -20.32 -9.24 1.32
CA LYS A 41 -20.52 -7.91 0.72
C LYS A 41 -20.02 -6.77 1.61
N ASN A 42 -20.24 -6.86 2.91
CA ASN A 42 -19.96 -5.79 3.87
C ASN A 42 -19.07 -6.22 5.05
N GLU A 43 -18.76 -7.50 5.17
CA GLU A 43 -17.99 -8.04 6.29
C GLU A 43 -17.00 -9.13 5.87
N ILE A 44 -16.04 -9.40 6.74
CA ILE A 44 -15.13 -10.54 6.65
C ILE A 44 -15.52 -11.50 7.76
N ARG A 45 -16.04 -12.66 7.40
CA ARG A 45 -16.48 -13.69 8.37
C ARG A 45 -15.37 -14.71 8.58
N PHE A 46 -14.90 -14.85 9.80
CA PHE A 46 -13.98 -15.92 10.20
C PHE A 46 -14.73 -17.24 10.31
N LEU A 47 -14.18 -18.31 9.73
CA LEU A 47 -14.82 -19.64 9.67
C LEU A 47 -14.36 -20.58 10.79
N GLY A 48 -13.42 -20.16 11.64
CA GLY A 48 -12.89 -20.94 12.76
C GLY A 48 -12.87 -20.14 14.06
N ASP A 49 -12.43 -20.81 15.12
CA ASP A 49 -12.33 -20.22 16.46
C ASP A 49 -11.24 -19.13 16.54
N GLU A 50 -10.16 -19.29 15.79
CA GLU A 50 -9.10 -18.31 15.70
C GLU A 50 -9.46 -17.16 14.73
N LYS A 51 -9.83 -16.02 15.30
CA LYS A 51 -10.09 -14.77 14.56
C LYS A 51 -8.78 -13.98 14.39
N LYS A 52 -7.93 -14.45 13.47
CA LYS A 52 -6.56 -13.94 13.31
C LYS A 52 -6.34 -13.28 11.95
N ALA A 53 -5.69 -12.12 11.98
CA ALA A 53 -5.22 -11.43 10.78
C ALA A 53 -3.72 -11.10 10.93
N THR A 54 -2.98 -11.19 9.84
CA THR A 54 -1.57 -10.79 9.78
C THR A 54 -1.44 -9.55 8.91
N ILE A 55 -0.83 -8.49 9.46
CA ILE A 55 -0.49 -7.30 8.70
C ILE A 55 1.00 -7.40 8.35
N ASN A 56 1.30 -7.50 7.06
CA ASN A 56 2.66 -7.39 6.54
C ASN A 56 2.93 -5.92 6.22
N PHE A 57 4.04 -5.41 6.72
CA PHE A 57 4.50 -4.04 6.48
C PHE A 57 5.90 -4.04 5.88
N SER A 58 6.15 -3.15 4.90
CA SER A 58 7.47 -2.92 4.35
C SER A 58 7.67 -1.42 4.13
N ALA A 59 8.85 -0.90 4.49
CA ALA A 59 9.25 0.47 4.22
C ALA A 59 10.65 0.49 3.59
N TYR A 60 10.87 1.42 2.67
CA TYR A 60 12.17 1.59 2.03
C TYR A 60 13.21 2.17 2.99
N ASP A 61 12.79 3.11 3.81
CA ASP A 61 13.64 3.76 4.81
C ASP A 61 13.65 2.98 6.14
N ASN A 62 14.84 2.86 6.75
CA ASN A 62 15.00 2.14 8.01
C ASN A 62 14.40 2.92 9.19
N VAL A 63 14.41 4.26 9.16
CA VAL A 63 13.81 5.11 10.20
C VAL A 63 12.29 4.95 10.17
N ASP A 64 11.68 4.98 8.98
CA ASP A 64 10.25 4.68 8.81
C ASP A 64 9.90 3.29 9.33
N SER A 65 10.75 2.28 9.03
CA SER A 65 10.56 0.91 9.51
C SER A 65 10.58 0.83 11.03
N LEU A 66 11.51 1.53 11.68
CA LEU A 66 11.62 1.58 13.14
C LEU A 66 10.42 2.30 13.78
N ASN A 67 10.01 3.43 13.20
CA ASN A 67 8.86 4.19 13.67
C ASN A 67 7.56 3.37 13.57
N ILE A 68 7.38 2.63 12.48
CA ILE A 68 6.25 1.72 12.29
C ILE A 68 6.29 0.59 13.33
N TYR A 69 7.45 -0.01 13.57
CA TYR A 69 7.63 -1.05 14.59
C TYR A 69 7.28 -0.52 15.99
N ASN A 70 7.81 0.64 16.37
CA ASN A 70 7.52 1.28 17.67
C ASN A 70 6.03 1.58 17.82
N ALA A 71 5.38 2.07 16.76
CA ALA A 71 3.95 2.36 16.76
C ALA A 71 3.09 1.11 17.02
N PHE A 72 3.42 -0.03 16.40
CA PHE A 72 2.72 -1.28 16.69
C PHE A 72 3.06 -1.83 18.07
N SER A 73 4.32 -1.74 18.50
CA SER A 73 4.79 -2.20 19.82
C SER A 73 4.09 -1.46 20.96
N SER A 74 3.86 -0.15 20.83
CA SER A 74 3.16 0.66 21.82
C SER A 74 1.69 0.24 22.03
N LEU A 75 1.12 -0.45 21.05
CA LEU A 75 -0.27 -0.94 21.05
C LEU A 75 -0.39 -2.42 21.43
N ARG A 76 0.73 -3.10 21.70
CA ARG A 76 0.73 -4.53 22.02
C ARG A 76 -0.13 -4.83 23.24
N PHE A 77 -0.97 -5.84 23.13
CA PHE A 77 -1.93 -6.30 24.16
C PHE A 77 -3.01 -5.26 24.59
N LYS A 78 -3.17 -4.18 23.82
CA LYS A 78 -4.23 -3.20 24.05
C LYS A 78 -5.37 -3.41 23.06
N GLU A 79 -6.60 -3.22 23.51
CA GLU A 79 -7.76 -3.18 22.63
C GLU A 79 -7.74 -1.92 21.76
N ILE A 80 -7.95 -2.11 20.47
CA ILE A 80 -7.97 -1.04 19.46
C ILE A 80 -9.31 -1.12 18.72
N GLU A 81 -10.12 -0.09 18.86
CA GLU A 81 -11.35 0.03 18.09
C GLU A 81 -11.05 0.37 16.63
N ILE A 82 -11.48 -0.49 15.73
CA ILE A 82 -11.40 -0.28 14.27
C ILE A 82 -12.72 0.31 13.75
N SER A 83 -13.85 -0.14 14.30
CA SER A 83 -15.20 0.37 14.07
C SER A 83 -16.02 0.19 15.36
N GLU A 84 -17.27 0.64 15.34
CA GLU A 84 -18.20 0.44 16.47
C GLU A 84 -18.35 -1.04 16.86
N GLU A 85 -18.28 -1.94 15.86
CA GLU A 85 -18.48 -3.38 16.03
C GLU A 85 -17.19 -4.20 16.03
N THR A 86 -16.03 -3.56 15.75
CA THR A 86 -14.79 -4.31 15.55
C THR A 86 -13.68 -3.78 16.42
N LYS A 87 -13.17 -4.63 17.29
CA LYS A 87 -11.96 -4.40 18.07
C LYS A 87 -10.87 -5.39 17.66
N VAL A 88 -9.64 -4.98 17.74
CA VAL A 88 -8.46 -5.82 17.49
C VAL A 88 -7.43 -5.65 18.59
N VAL A 89 -6.62 -6.68 18.79
CA VAL A 89 -5.49 -6.66 19.72
C VAL A 89 -4.23 -7.05 18.94
N VAL A 90 -3.17 -6.26 19.06
CA VAL A 90 -1.85 -6.63 18.54
C VAL A 90 -1.22 -7.64 19.49
N THR A 91 -1.17 -8.90 19.11
CA THR A 91 -0.66 -9.99 19.96
C THR A 91 0.81 -10.28 19.73
N ASN A 92 1.26 -10.23 18.48
CA ASN A 92 2.65 -10.52 18.12
C ASN A 92 3.16 -9.54 17.06
N ILE A 93 4.44 -9.22 17.15
CA ILE A 93 5.17 -8.40 16.19
C ILE A 93 6.49 -9.08 15.90
N SER A 94 6.76 -9.33 14.64
CA SER A 94 8.01 -9.96 14.18
C SER A 94 8.71 -9.03 13.19
N ILE A 95 10.01 -8.80 13.41
CA ILE A 95 10.86 -8.11 12.44
C ILE A 95 11.47 -9.18 11.55
N LEU A 96 11.22 -9.07 10.26
CA LEU A 96 11.85 -9.94 9.27
C LEU A 96 13.11 -9.27 8.70
N PRO A 97 14.15 -10.04 8.36
CA PRO A 97 15.33 -9.50 7.68
C PRO A 97 14.93 -8.76 6.42
N ARG A 98 15.47 -7.56 6.21
CA ARG A 98 15.25 -6.79 4.98
C ARG A 98 15.79 -7.58 3.79
N LYS A 99 14.96 -7.75 2.79
CA LYS A 99 15.38 -8.31 1.50
C LYS A 99 15.93 -7.18 0.64
N ILE A 100 17.22 -7.27 0.31
CA ILE A 100 17.87 -6.32 -0.60
C ILE A 100 17.87 -6.94 -1.99
N ILE A 101 17.35 -6.22 -2.98
CA ILE A 101 17.34 -6.66 -4.37
C ILE A 101 18.63 -6.20 -5.04
N LYS A 102 19.49 -7.16 -5.39
CA LYS A 102 20.78 -6.90 -6.06
C LYS A 102 20.75 -7.25 -7.55
N ASP A 103 19.77 -8.04 -7.97
CA ASP A 103 19.60 -8.48 -9.34
C ASP A 103 18.95 -7.40 -10.20
N ASN A 104 19.20 -7.45 -11.51
CA ASN A 104 18.56 -6.56 -12.50
C ASN A 104 17.24 -7.12 -13.03
N VAL A 105 16.80 -8.28 -12.54
CA VAL A 105 15.52 -8.92 -12.84
C VAL A 105 14.85 -9.29 -11.53
N LEU A 106 13.58 -8.97 -11.42
CA LEU A 106 12.76 -9.25 -10.24
C LEU A 106 11.39 -9.79 -10.68
N ILE A 107 11.09 -11.02 -10.29
CA ILE A 107 9.77 -11.64 -10.49
C ILE A 107 9.03 -11.60 -9.16
N VAL A 108 7.84 -10.99 -9.18
CA VAL A 108 7.04 -10.75 -7.99
C VAL A 108 5.60 -11.14 -8.16
N LYS A 109 4.97 -11.50 -7.05
CA LYS A 109 3.52 -11.64 -6.92
C LYS A 109 2.98 -10.50 -6.04
N THR A 110 1.80 -10.00 -6.37
CA THR A 110 1.13 -8.98 -5.56
C THR A 110 0.63 -9.59 -4.24
N MET A 111 1.00 -9.01 -3.11
CA MET A 111 0.42 -9.27 -1.80
C MET A 111 -0.79 -8.35 -1.54
N SER A 112 -0.78 -7.16 -2.12
CA SER A 112 -1.93 -6.26 -2.17
C SER A 112 -2.08 -5.70 -3.58
N PRO A 113 -3.30 -5.28 -3.98
CA PRO A 113 -3.56 -4.81 -5.34
C PRO A 113 -2.70 -3.60 -5.73
N ILE A 114 -2.31 -3.51 -7.00
CA ILE A 114 -1.60 -2.35 -7.54
C ILE A 114 -2.63 -1.34 -8.04
N VAL A 115 -2.54 -0.11 -7.56
CA VAL A 115 -3.29 1.03 -8.09
C VAL A 115 -2.40 1.82 -9.04
N CYS A 116 -2.79 1.89 -10.30
CA CYS A 116 -2.15 2.74 -11.29
C CYS A 116 -3.05 3.94 -11.56
N ARG A 117 -2.78 5.06 -10.88
CA ARG A 117 -3.60 6.27 -10.93
C ARG A 117 -2.90 7.37 -11.73
N ASP A 118 -3.62 7.91 -12.70
CA ASP A 118 -3.30 9.15 -13.38
C ASP A 118 -4.16 10.28 -12.80
N HIS A 119 -3.52 11.26 -12.17
CA HIS A 119 -4.20 12.43 -11.62
C HIS A 119 -4.03 13.63 -12.55
N ASN A 120 -5.11 14.08 -13.16
CA ASN A 120 -5.09 15.30 -13.95
C ASN A 120 -5.19 16.51 -13.01
N GLN A 121 -4.15 17.34 -12.99
CA GLN A 121 -4.07 18.50 -12.09
C GLN A 121 -5.06 19.62 -12.44
N GLU A 122 -5.40 19.78 -13.70
CA GLU A 122 -6.32 20.82 -14.18
C GLU A 122 -7.77 20.47 -13.86
N THR A 123 -8.19 19.28 -14.24
CA THR A 123 -9.59 18.83 -14.06
C THR A 123 -9.87 18.24 -12.68
N LYS A 124 -8.83 17.99 -11.86
CA LYS A 124 -8.89 17.28 -10.57
C LYS A 124 -9.53 15.90 -10.65
N LYS A 125 -9.52 15.30 -11.85
CA LYS A 125 -10.05 13.95 -12.08
C LYS A 125 -8.94 12.91 -12.04
N ASP A 126 -9.30 11.74 -11.53
CA ASP A 126 -8.44 10.56 -11.52
C ASP A 126 -8.89 9.58 -12.60
N ALA A 127 -7.94 9.03 -13.37
CA ALA A 127 -8.12 7.85 -14.20
C ALA A 127 -7.35 6.68 -13.58
N TYR A 128 -7.86 5.47 -13.72
CA TYR A 128 -7.25 4.25 -13.17
C TYR A 128 -7.01 3.27 -14.31
N TYR A 129 -5.80 2.72 -14.37
CA TYR A 129 -5.37 1.77 -15.38
C TYR A 129 -5.04 0.42 -14.75
N ILE A 130 -5.31 -0.66 -15.48
CA ILE A 130 -4.96 -2.02 -15.05
C ILE A 130 -3.76 -2.52 -15.83
N GLY A 131 -3.12 -3.60 -15.36
CA GLY A 131 -1.87 -4.11 -15.93
C GLY A 131 -1.95 -4.53 -17.40
N THR A 132 -3.16 -4.72 -17.94
CA THR A 132 -3.40 -5.02 -19.35
C THR A 132 -3.66 -3.78 -20.22
N ASP A 133 -3.70 -2.59 -19.64
CA ASP A 133 -3.92 -1.35 -20.39
C ASP A 133 -2.60 -0.79 -20.93
N ASP A 134 -2.60 -0.28 -22.15
CA ASP A 134 -1.41 0.26 -22.83
C ASP A 134 -0.71 1.37 -22.01
N LYS A 135 -1.48 2.18 -21.28
CA LYS A 135 -0.96 3.27 -20.48
C LYS A 135 -0.42 2.86 -19.10
N PHE A 136 -0.64 1.61 -18.68
CA PHE A 136 -0.25 1.15 -17.35
C PHE A 136 1.23 1.40 -17.06
N THR A 137 2.10 0.91 -17.93
CA THR A 137 3.56 1.02 -17.76
C THR A 137 4.03 2.49 -17.73
N GLU A 138 3.50 3.33 -18.62
CA GLU A 138 3.83 4.76 -18.68
C GLU A 138 3.48 5.45 -17.35
N ILE A 139 2.26 5.25 -16.86
CA ILE A 139 1.77 5.89 -15.64
C ILE A 139 2.54 5.38 -14.41
N ILE A 140 2.84 4.08 -14.34
CA ILE A 140 3.67 3.51 -13.27
C ILE A 140 5.07 4.14 -13.26
N LYS A 141 5.73 4.25 -14.42
CA LYS A 141 7.06 4.89 -14.54
C LYS A 141 7.02 6.35 -14.12
N ARG A 142 6.02 7.11 -14.54
CA ARG A 142 5.84 8.51 -14.14
C ARG A 142 5.67 8.66 -12.61
N ASN A 143 4.83 7.84 -12.00
CA ASN A 143 4.62 7.85 -10.56
C ASN A 143 5.89 7.44 -9.80
N LEU A 144 6.62 6.46 -10.32
CA LEU A 144 7.89 6.00 -9.77
C LEU A 144 8.97 7.10 -9.85
N TYR A 145 9.07 7.79 -11.00
CA TYR A 145 9.97 8.92 -11.15
C TYR A 145 9.71 10.03 -10.12
N THR A 146 8.45 10.42 -9.95
CA THR A 146 8.08 11.44 -8.95
C THR A 146 8.57 11.07 -7.56
N ARG A 147 8.43 9.80 -7.16
CA ARG A 147 8.86 9.30 -5.84
C ARG A 147 10.38 9.21 -5.71
N LEU A 148 11.06 8.64 -6.71
CA LEU A 148 12.51 8.43 -6.67
C LEU A 148 13.32 9.72 -6.88
N LYS A 149 12.80 10.68 -7.65
CA LYS A 149 13.41 11.99 -7.83
C LYS A 149 13.61 12.71 -6.50
N GLU A 150 12.63 12.67 -5.60
CA GLU A 150 12.73 13.28 -4.27
C GLU A 150 13.85 12.64 -3.41
N LEU A 151 14.10 11.34 -3.58
CA LEU A 151 15.07 10.57 -2.78
C LEU A 151 16.47 10.55 -3.38
N LYS A 152 16.57 10.56 -4.69
CA LYS A 152 17.82 10.27 -5.41
C LYS A 152 18.25 11.40 -6.36
N GLY A 153 17.35 12.31 -6.74
CA GLY A 153 17.62 13.37 -7.72
C GLY A 153 17.22 13.02 -9.14
N GLU A 154 17.51 13.93 -10.07
CA GLU A 154 17.02 13.88 -11.46
C GLU A 154 17.60 12.72 -12.29
N TYR A 155 18.79 12.22 -11.94
CA TYR A 155 19.48 11.20 -12.74
C TYR A 155 18.70 9.88 -12.87
N VAL A 156 17.76 9.63 -11.96
CA VAL A 156 16.91 8.41 -12.00
C VAL A 156 16.00 8.36 -13.21
N LYS A 157 15.79 9.48 -13.91
CA LYS A 157 14.85 9.58 -15.04
C LYS A 157 15.15 8.55 -16.11
N LYS A 158 16.42 8.53 -16.59
CA LYS A 158 16.86 7.60 -17.64
C LYS A 158 16.71 6.14 -17.20
N ASP A 159 17.13 5.82 -15.99
CA ASP A 159 17.07 4.43 -15.50
C ASP A 159 15.61 3.95 -15.33
N ILE A 160 14.67 4.87 -15.06
CA ILE A 160 13.24 4.55 -15.03
C ILE A 160 12.65 4.43 -16.44
N GLU A 161 13.10 5.25 -17.40
CA GLU A 161 12.72 5.11 -18.81
C GLU A 161 13.13 3.73 -19.35
N ASP A 162 14.31 3.23 -18.95
CA ASP A 162 14.84 1.93 -19.33
C ASP A 162 14.21 0.75 -18.58
N LEU A 163 13.43 1.00 -17.51
CA LEU A 163 12.76 -0.06 -16.74
C LEU A 163 11.71 -0.79 -17.60
N ILE A 164 11.79 -2.10 -17.64
CA ILE A 164 10.80 -2.96 -18.31
C ILE A 164 9.84 -3.51 -17.26
N ILE A 165 8.54 -3.40 -17.52
CA ILE A 165 7.46 -3.90 -16.65
C ILE A 165 6.60 -4.82 -17.49
N ASP A 166 6.73 -6.14 -17.29
CA ASP A 166 5.81 -7.12 -17.85
C ASP A 166 4.72 -7.42 -16.82
N SER A 167 3.50 -6.98 -17.14
CA SER A 167 2.28 -7.16 -16.34
C SER A 167 1.27 -8.09 -17.01
N SER A 168 1.67 -8.84 -18.03
CA SER A 168 0.79 -9.71 -18.82
C SER A 168 0.09 -10.80 -17.99
N GLN A 169 0.69 -11.21 -16.85
CA GLN A 169 0.13 -12.19 -15.93
C GLN A 169 -0.66 -11.54 -14.77
N THR A 170 -1.18 -10.35 -14.99
CA THR A 170 -2.05 -9.68 -14.03
C THR A 170 -3.51 -9.74 -14.47
N LYS A 171 -4.41 -9.61 -13.51
CA LYS A 171 -5.85 -9.51 -13.74
C LYS A 171 -6.46 -8.33 -13.00
N LYS A 172 -7.54 -7.80 -13.55
CA LYS A 172 -8.33 -6.74 -12.92
C LYS A 172 -9.05 -7.27 -11.67
N ILE A 173 -8.99 -6.47 -10.61
CA ILE A 173 -9.94 -6.55 -9.50
C ILE A 173 -10.43 -5.13 -9.16
N VAL A 174 -11.62 -5.04 -8.60
CA VAL A 174 -12.22 -3.76 -8.17
C VAL A 174 -12.19 -3.69 -6.65
N VAL A 175 -11.57 -2.64 -6.11
CA VAL A 175 -11.47 -2.41 -4.67
C VAL A 175 -12.35 -1.25 -4.25
N LYS A 176 -13.16 -1.46 -3.22
CA LYS A 176 -13.87 -0.35 -2.54
C LYS A 176 -12.88 0.40 -1.67
N HIS A 177 -12.60 1.65 -2.01
CA HIS A 177 -11.71 2.50 -1.23
C HIS A 177 -12.51 3.63 -0.57
N TYR A 178 -12.44 3.70 0.76
CA TYR A 178 -13.16 4.70 1.53
C TYR A 178 -12.49 6.08 1.43
N ASP A 179 -13.25 7.09 1.01
CA ASP A 179 -12.82 8.48 0.92
C ASP A 179 -13.38 9.29 2.09
N LYS A 180 -12.51 9.64 3.06
CA LYS A 180 -12.90 10.43 4.23
C LYS A 180 -13.15 11.90 3.94
N THR A 181 -12.74 12.40 2.77
CA THR A 181 -12.85 13.84 2.44
C THR A 181 -14.28 14.27 2.13
N LYS A 182 -15.14 13.31 1.80
CA LYS A 182 -16.57 13.54 1.60
C LYS A 182 -17.35 13.28 2.89
N LYS A 183 -17.27 14.20 3.85
CA LYS A 183 -18.25 14.32 4.91
C LYS A 183 -19.54 14.89 4.32
N ASP A 184 -20.38 14.01 3.83
CA ASP A 184 -21.76 14.40 3.50
C ASP A 184 -22.54 14.53 4.82
N LYS A 185 -22.77 15.78 5.26
CA LYS A 185 -23.46 16.15 6.50
C LYS A 185 -24.96 15.82 6.50
N THR A 186 -25.49 15.24 5.42
CA THR A 186 -26.93 15.07 5.19
C THR A 186 -27.39 13.61 5.13
N LEU A 187 -26.57 12.64 5.50
CA LEU A 187 -26.92 11.22 5.33
C LEU A 187 -27.46 10.58 6.61
N ASN A 188 -28.75 10.27 6.56
CA ASN A 188 -29.40 9.21 7.34
C ASN A 188 -28.64 7.88 7.17
N TYR A 189 -28.46 7.14 8.26
CA TYR A 189 -27.57 5.99 8.45
C TYR A 189 -27.85 4.74 7.58
N GLU A 190 -28.67 4.84 6.54
CA GLU A 190 -28.99 3.71 5.68
C GLU A 190 -28.30 3.80 4.31
N ASN A 191 -27.23 3.00 4.15
CA ASN A 191 -26.77 2.44 2.86
C ASN A 191 -26.06 3.33 1.82
N LYS A 192 -25.30 4.37 2.14
CA LYS A 192 -24.41 4.97 1.12
C LYS A 192 -22.94 4.81 1.47
N PHE A 193 -22.27 3.95 0.67
CA PHE A 193 -20.82 3.82 0.67
C PHE A 193 -20.17 5.13 0.20
N ASN A 194 -19.57 5.88 1.15
CA ASN A 194 -18.79 7.09 0.87
C ASN A 194 -17.36 6.72 0.42
N GLY A 195 -17.21 6.29 -0.81
CA GLY A 195 -15.92 5.90 -1.35
C GLY A 195 -15.93 5.76 -2.86
N LYS A 196 -14.76 5.48 -3.40
CA LYS A 196 -14.56 5.21 -4.83
C LYS A 196 -14.34 3.72 -5.04
N PHE A 197 -14.83 3.21 -6.17
CA PHE A 197 -14.40 1.92 -6.69
C PHE A 197 -13.13 2.16 -7.51
N LEU A 198 -12.06 1.47 -7.14
CA LEU A 198 -10.77 1.57 -7.84
C LEU A 198 -10.56 0.33 -8.69
N ASP A 199 -10.32 0.54 -9.98
CA ASP A 199 -9.78 -0.50 -10.85
C ASP A 199 -8.32 -0.72 -10.49
N THR A 200 -7.94 -1.95 -10.21
CA THR A 200 -6.62 -2.34 -9.71
C THR A 200 -6.16 -3.64 -10.34
N SER A 201 -4.89 -3.96 -10.18
CA SER A 201 -4.29 -5.19 -10.72
C SER A 201 -3.74 -6.08 -9.64
N VAL A 202 -3.95 -7.40 -9.79
CA VAL A 202 -3.30 -8.43 -8.99
C VAL A 202 -2.73 -9.51 -9.91
N GLY A 203 -1.63 -10.13 -9.52
CA GLY A 203 -1.01 -11.22 -10.29
C GLY A 203 0.49 -11.26 -10.14
N ILE A 204 1.15 -11.75 -11.18
CA ILE A 204 2.60 -11.85 -11.27
C ILE A 204 3.09 -10.76 -12.22
N LEU A 205 4.22 -10.13 -11.84
CA LEU A 205 4.92 -9.17 -12.68
C LEU A 205 6.39 -9.59 -12.80
N LYS A 206 6.97 -9.33 -13.97
CA LYS A 206 8.41 -9.36 -14.17
C LYS A 206 8.90 -7.94 -14.39
N LEU A 207 9.91 -7.54 -13.62
CA LEU A 207 10.52 -6.22 -13.66
C LEU A 207 11.98 -6.38 -14.04
N GLU A 208 12.47 -5.61 -15.01
CA GLU A 208 13.87 -5.61 -15.42
C GLU A 208 14.41 -4.18 -15.43
N GLY A 209 15.51 -3.93 -14.74
CA GLY A 209 16.08 -2.59 -14.61
C GLY A 209 17.21 -2.53 -13.58
N LYS A 210 17.61 -1.31 -13.23
CA LYS A 210 18.64 -1.12 -12.22
C LYS A 210 18.21 -1.67 -10.86
N SER A 211 19.08 -2.41 -10.21
CA SER A 211 18.80 -3.09 -8.92
C SER A 211 18.29 -2.13 -7.84
N TYR A 212 18.79 -0.90 -7.78
CA TYR A 212 18.33 0.08 -6.78
C TYR A 212 16.87 0.53 -7.01
N ILE A 213 16.39 0.55 -8.27
CA ILE A 213 14.98 0.83 -8.60
C ILE A 213 14.13 -0.37 -8.19
N LEU A 214 14.58 -1.58 -8.49
CA LEU A 214 13.88 -2.82 -8.12
C LEU A 214 13.82 -2.98 -6.60
N ASP A 215 14.90 -2.64 -5.87
CA ASP A 215 14.93 -2.62 -4.41
C ASP A 215 13.94 -1.60 -3.84
N TYR A 216 13.87 -0.41 -4.43
CA TYR A 216 12.89 0.60 -4.03
C TYR A 216 11.45 0.11 -4.25
N ILE A 217 11.14 -0.41 -5.44
CA ILE A 217 9.81 -0.95 -5.77
C ILE A 217 9.42 -2.05 -4.79
N TYR A 218 10.33 -2.96 -4.48
CA TYR A 218 10.07 -4.08 -3.60
C TYR A 218 9.75 -3.62 -2.17
N ASN A 219 10.52 -2.68 -1.63
CA ASN A 219 10.39 -2.24 -0.24
C ASN A 219 9.34 -1.14 -0.03
N ALA A 220 9.14 -0.24 -1.01
CA ALA A 220 8.18 0.87 -0.92
C ALA A 220 6.81 0.58 -1.56
N GLY A 221 6.72 -0.52 -2.31
CA GLY A 221 5.55 -0.89 -3.09
C GLY A 221 5.47 -0.25 -4.48
N LEU A 222 4.75 -0.92 -5.39
CA LEU A 222 4.55 -0.51 -6.79
C LEU A 222 3.21 0.20 -6.95
N GLY A 223 3.22 1.29 -7.70
CA GLY A 223 2.01 2.05 -8.05
C GLY A 223 1.73 3.23 -7.15
N SER A 224 0.49 3.69 -7.15
CA SER A 224 0.00 4.85 -6.40
C SER A 224 -0.56 4.43 -5.05
N ILE A 225 -0.61 5.40 -4.12
CA ILE A 225 -1.25 5.26 -2.78
C ILE A 225 -0.80 4.03 -1.98
N THR A 226 0.49 3.64 -2.10
CA THR A 226 1.07 2.49 -1.40
C THR A 226 0.89 2.58 0.11
N GLY A 227 0.98 3.78 0.68
CA GLY A 227 0.72 4.03 2.08
C GLY A 227 -0.72 3.70 2.55
N SER A 228 -1.64 3.46 1.64
CA SER A 228 -3.01 3.01 1.94
C SER A 228 -3.20 1.48 1.85
N GLY A 229 -2.11 0.72 1.68
CA GLY A 229 -2.15 -0.75 1.61
C GLY A 229 -2.28 -1.29 0.21
N PHE A 230 -1.67 -0.61 -0.76
CA PHE A 230 -1.64 -1.03 -2.15
C PHE A 230 -0.20 -1.29 -2.60
N GLY A 231 -0.05 -2.15 -3.59
CA GLY A 231 1.19 -2.38 -4.29
C GLY A 231 2.27 -3.14 -3.52
N MET A 232 1.94 -3.81 -2.40
CA MET A 232 2.89 -4.69 -1.72
C MET A 232 3.17 -5.93 -2.56
N LEU A 233 4.45 -6.31 -2.62
CA LEU A 233 4.96 -7.36 -3.49
C LEU A 233 5.68 -8.44 -2.67
N GLU A 234 5.63 -9.66 -3.17
CA GLU A 234 6.39 -10.81 -2.69
C GLU A 234 7.30 -11.31 -3.83
N LYS A 235 8.61 -11.42 -3.56
CA LYS A 235 9.57 -11.98 -4.53
C LYS A 235 9.28 -13.47 -4.70
N LEU A 236 9.06 -13.89 -5.92
CA LEU A 236 9.05 -15.30 -6.31
C LEU A 236 10.50 -15.80 -6.43
N LYS A 237 10.70 -17.06 -6.16
CA LYS A 237 12.03 -17.69 -6.20
C LYS A 237 12.59 -17.64 -7.61
#